data_73969010d3cfe672faa8bc3d0d85b04f
#
_entry.id   73969010d3cfe672faa8bc3d0d85b04f
#
_cell.length_a   1.000
_cell.length_b   1.000
_cell.length_c   1.000
_cell.angle_alpha   90.00
_cell.angle_beta   90.00
_cell.angle_gamma   90.00
#
_symmetry.space_group_name_H-M   'P 1'
#
loop_
_entity.id
_entity.type
_entity.pdbx_description
1 polymer ?
#
loop_
_entity_poly.entity_id
_entity_poly.type
_entity_poly.pdbx_seq_one_letter_code
_entity_poly.pdbx_strand_id
1 'polypeptide(L)'
;MNYKVESINTEQAEQLKSGKLLPVMEDFYTIQGEGFNSGKPAYFVRVGGCDVGCHWCDVKESWDASLHPLVKADDVVEKVLESKSKAVVITGGEPLQYNMDYITAQFKAKNIETFIETSGAFPLSGNWNWICLSPKKTMNPLPEVYAKANELKVIIYNKNDFD
;
A
#
# COMPACT_ATOMS: atom_id res chain seq x y z
N MET A 1 -0.65 -15.54 -2.26
CA MET A 1 -0.45 -14.72 -3.47
C MET A 1 -0.63 -15.63 -4.67
N ASN A 2 -1.85 -15.64 -5.26
CA ASN A 2 -2.18 -16.45 -6.42
C ASN A 2 -2.11 -15.60 -7.70
N TYR A 3 -0.89 -15.17 -8.06
CA TYR A 3 -0.68 -14.88 -9.47
C TYR A 3 -0.88 -16.21 -10.24
N LYS A 4 -1.69 -16.19 -11.29
CA LYS A 4 -1.68 -17.28 -12.26
C LYS A 4 -0.27 -17.35 -12.82
N VAL A 5 0.54 -18.26 -12.32
CA VAL A 5 1.97 -18.46 -12.61
C VAL A 5 2.23 -18.63 -14.13
N GLU A 6 1.19 -18.92 -14.90
CA GLU A 6 1.27 -19.16 -16.36
C GLU A 6 1.50 -17.89 -17.20
N SER A 7 1.41 -16.67 -16.61
CA SER A 7 1.58 -15.42 -17.37
C SER A 7 2.79 -14.57 -16.98
N ILE A 8 3.48 -14.90 -15.87
CA ILE A 8 4.63 -14.12 -15.36
C ILE A 8 5.91 -14.90 -15.64
N ASN A 9 6.87 -14.30 -16.34
CA ASN A 9 8.18 -14.90 -16.57
C ASN A 9 9.06 -14.83 -15.30
N THR A 10 10.16 -15.59 -15.29
CA THR A 10 11.07 -15.70 -14.14
C THR A 10 11.62 -14.34 -13.71
N GLU A 11 11.99 -13.48 -14.66
CA GLU A 11 12.50 -12.14 -14.39
C GLU A 11 11.45 -11.26 -13.70
N GLN A 12 10.22 -11.27 -14.19
CA GLN A 12 9.11 -10.53 -13.56
C GLN A 12 8.82 -11.03 -12.15
N ALA A 13 8.92 -12.36 -11.91
CA ALA A 13 8.73 -12.93 -10.58
C ALA A 13 9.81 -12.44 -9.59
N GLU A 14 11.07 -12.36 -10.02
CA GLU A 14 12.16 -11.80 -9.22
C GLU A 14 11.97 -10.31 -8.95
N GLN A 15 11.53 -9.55 -9.96
CA GLN A 15 11.25 -8.12 -9.82
C GLN A 15 10.09 -7.84 -8.88
N LEU A 16 9.03 -8.65 -8.90
CA LEU A 16 7.92 -8.60 -7.94
C LEU A 16 8.40 -8.88 -6.51
N LYS A 17 9.18 -9.96 -6.35
CA LYS A 17 9.75 -10.34 -5.04
C LYS A 17 10.64 -9.26 -4.45
N SER A 18 11.40 -8.56 -5.28
CA SER A 18 12.28 -7.46 -4.86
C SER A 18 11.58 -6.11 -4.74
N GLY A 19 10.29 -6.00 -5.06
CA GLY A 19 9.53 -4.75 -5.05
C GLY A 19 9.88 -3.78 -6.17
N LYS A 20 10.56 -4.25 -7.22
CA LYS A 20 10.86 -3.46 -8.42
C LYS A 20 9.72 -3.44 -9.43
N LEU A 21 8.80 -4.41 -9.33
CA LEU A 21 7.50 -4.42 -10.00
C LEU A 21 6.40 -4.48 -8.95
N LEU A 22 5.32 -3.76 -9.19
CA LEU A 22 4.13 -3.76 -8.34
C LEU A 22 2.88 -3.81 -9.23
N PRO A 23 1.83 -4.55 -8.86
CA PRO A 23 0.54 -4.42 -9.52
C PRO A 23 -0.09 -3.10 -9.07
N VAL A 24 -0.20 -2.15 -9.96
CA VAL A 24 -0.79 -0.84 -9.66
C VAL A 24 -2.20 -0.78 -10.25
N MET A 25 -3.18 -0.66 -9.37
CA MET A 25 -4.59 -0.52 -9.76
C MET A 25 -4.85 0.88 -10.31
N GLU A 26 -4.40 1.89 -9.58
CA GLU A 26 -4.53 3.30 -9.96
C GLU A 26 -3.47 4.15 -9.26
N ASP A 27 -3.16 5.29 -9.83
CA ASP A 27 -2.31 6.30 -9.20
C ASP A 27 -2.78 7.71 -9.58
N PHE A 28 -2.79 8.64 -8.62
CA PHE A 28 -3.28 10.01 -8.84
C PHE A 28 -2.80 10.99 -7.76
N TYR A 29 -2.75 12.27 -8.12
CA TYR A 29 -2.44 13.37 -7.19
C TYR A 29 -3.73 13.97 -6.63
N THR A 30 -3.82 14.06 -5.30
CA THR A 30 -4.97 14.63 -4.61
C THR A 30 -4.60 15.14 -3.21
N ILE A 31 -5.61 15.44 -2.40
CA ILE A 31 -5.46 15.82 -0.99
C ILE A 31 -5.84 14.60 -0.14
N GLN A 32 -5.01 14.25 0.87
CA GLN A 32 -5.39 13.25 1.87
C GLN A 32 -6.66 13.72 2.59
N GLY A 33 -7.72 12.90 2.50
CA GLY A 33 -9.03 13.23 3.05
C GLY A 33 -9.23 12.80 4.51
N GLU A 34 -8.34 11.95 5.05
CA GLU A 34 -8.53 11.26 6.32
C GLU A 34 -7.31 11.34 7.23
N GLY A 35 -7.57 11.16 8.54
CA GLY A 35 -6.55 10.96 9.55
C GLY A 35 -5.71 12.19 9.85
N PHE A 36 -4.54 11.96 10.44
CA PHE A 36 -3.63 13.01 10.88
C PHE A 36 -3.13 13.90 9.73
N ASN A 37 -2.89 13.31 8.56
CA ASN A 37 -2.40 14.03 7.39
C ASN A 37 -3.52 14.64 6.52
N SER A 38 -4.76 14.71 7.01
CA SER A 38 -5.89 15.31 6.30
C SER A 38 -5.57 16.74 5.86
N GLY A 39 -5.89 17.07 4.60
CA GLY A 39 -5.57 18.33 3.98
C GLY A 39 -4.19 18.40 3.32
N LYS A 40 -3.32 17.40 3.51
CA LYS A 40 -1.98 17.37 2.91
C LYS A 40 -2.05 16.91 1.45
N PRO A 41 -1.51 17.69 0.50
CA PRO A 41 -1.38 17.23 -0.88
C PRO A 41 -0.43 16.04 -0.97
N ALA A 42 -0.85 14.96 -1.63
CA ALA A 42 -0.06 13.75 -1.79
C ALA A 42 -0.36 13.04 -3.12
N TYR A 43 0.58 12.26 -3.60
CA TYR A 43 0.37 11.34 -4.69
C TYR A 43 -0.04 9.98 -4.14
N PHE A 44 -1.19 9.48 -4.56
CA PHE A 44 -1.70 8.20 -4.11
C PHE A 44 -1.32 7.11 -5.11
N VAL A 45 -0.87 5.97 -4.58
CA VAL A 45 -0.58 4.76 -5.34
C VAL A 45 -1.36 3.62 -4.71
N ARG A 46 -2.37 3.14 -5.41
CA ARG A 46 -3.18 2.00 -5.00
C ARG A 46 -2.65 0.73 -5.64
N VAL A 47 -2.11 -0.18 -4.83
CA VAL A 47 -1.68 -1.50 -5.31
C VAL A 47 -2.84 -2.48 -5.36
N GLY A 48 -2.82 -3.39 -6.31
CA GLY A 48 -3.71 -4.55 -6.37
C GLY A 48 -3.16 -5.72 -5.55
N GLY A 49 -4.05 -6.64 -5.17
CA GLY A 49 -3.75 -7.80 -4.33
C GLY A 49 -4.10 -7.56 -2.87
N CYS A 50 -5.03 -8.37 -2.33
CA CYS A 50 -5.40 -8.34 -0.93
C CYS A 50 -5.96 -9.68 -0.49
N ASP A 51 -5.24 -10.38 0.39
CA ASP A 51 -5.67 -11.65 0.98
C ASP A 51 -6.42 -11.48 2.32
N VAL A 52 -6.65 -10.22 2.76
CA VAL A 52 -7.29 -9.91 4.06
C VAL A 52 -8.78 -10.25 4.07
N GLY A 53 -9.48 -10.10 2.93
CA GLY A 53 -10.83 -10.61 2.73
C GLY A 53 -11.94 -9.94 3.54
N CYS A 54 -11.91 -8.62 3.69
CA CYS A 54 -12.93 -7.85 4.42
C CYS A 54 -14.27 -7.87 3.68
N HIS A 55 -15.33 -8.43 4.26
CA HIS A 55 -16.65 -8.53 3.59
C HIS A 55 -17.25 -7.16 3.22
N TRP A 56 -16.93 -6.11 3.98
CA TRP A 56 -17.38 -4.72 3.79
C TRP A 56 -16.40 -3.86 2.99
N CYS A 57 -15.41 -4.46 2.33
CA CYS A 57 -14.44 -3.72 1.52
C CYS A 57 -15.15 -2.91 0.43
N ASP A 58 -14.79 -1.64 0.34
CA ASP A 58 -15.30 -0.67 -0.64
C ASP A 58 -14.57 -0.73 -1.99
N VAL A 59 -13.41 -1.42 -2.03
CA VAL A 59 -12.56 -1.56 -3.22
C VAL A 59 -12.23 -3.03 -3.48
N LYS A 60 -13.25 -3.86 -3.67
CA LYS A 60 -13.07 -5.31 -3.90
C LYS A 60 -12.31 -5.62 -5.20
N GLU A 61 -12.32 -4.72 -6.14
CA GLU A 61 -11.56 -4.79 -7.39
C GLU A 61 -10.04 -4.88 -7.13
N SER A 62 -9.58 -4.36 -5.99
CA SER A 62 -8.17 -4.47 -5.60
C SER A 62 -7.75 -5.85 -5.11
N TRP A 63 -8.66 -6.79 -4.88
CA TRP A 63 -8.31 -8.08 -4.28
C TRP A 63 -7.49 -8.98 -5.20
N ASP A 64 -7.81 -8.99 -6.49
CA ASP A 64 -7.09 -9.81 -7.48
C ASP A 64 -5.99 -9.00 -8.17
N ALA A 65 -4.77 -9.24 -7.74
CA ALA A 65 -3.60 -8.58 -8.32
C ALA A 65 -3.44 -8.82 -9.83
N SER A 66 -3.94 -9.93 -10.34
CA SER A 66 -3.82 -10.30 -11.77
C SER A 66 -4.67 -9.42 -12.70
N LEU A 67 -5.61 -8.66 -12.15
CA LEU A 67 -6.44 -7.71 -12.90
C LEU A 67 -5.74 -6.36 -13.13
N HIS A 68 -4.59 -6.14 -12.50
CA HIS A 68 -3.90 -4.86 -12.53
C HIS A 68 -2.55 -4.96 -13.22
N PRO A 69 -2.16 -3.93 -14.00
CA PRO A 69 -0.90 -3.94 -14.71
C PRO A 69 0.28 -3.99 -13.74
N LEU A 70 1.31 -4.76 -14.12
CA LEU A 70 2.60 -4.71 -13.44
C LEU A 70 3.36 -3.46 -13.90
N VAL A 71 3.60 -2.56 -12.98
CA VAL A 71 4.29 -1.28 -13.21
C VAL A 71 5.64 -1.31 -12.51
N LYS A 72 6.68 -0.80 -13.17
CA LYS A 72 7.99 -0.63 -12.54
C LYS A 72 7.90 0.41 -11.42
N ALA A 73 8.53 0.11 -10.30
CA ALA A 73 8.59 1.04 -9.17
C ALA A 73 9.24 2.38 -9.59
N ASP A 74 10.22 2.34 -10.47
CA ASP A 74 10.88 3.55 -11.01
C ASP A 74 9.89 4.44 -11.80
N ASP A 75 9.01 3.84 -12.61
CA ASP A 75 7.99 4.59 -13.37
C ASP A 75 6.99 5.29 -12.40
N VAL A 76 6.65 4.62 -11.30
CA VAL A 76 5.82 5.22 -10.24
C VAL A 76 6.54 6.40 -9.58
N VAL A 77 7.83 6.25 -9.29
CA VAL A 77 8.65 7.33 -8.72
C VAL A 77 8.72 8.54 -9.67
N GLU A 78 8.89 8.31 -10.96
CA GLU A 78 8.91 9.38 -11.97
C GLU A 78 7.58 10.14 -12.01
N LYS A 79 6.45 9.45 -12.03
CA LYS A 79 5.11 10.09 -11.96
C LYS A 79 4.93 10.96 -10.72
N VAL A 80 5.37 10.48 -9.55
CA VAL A 80 5.32 11.26 -8.31
C VAL A 80 6.15 12.55 -8.43
N LEU A 81 7.35 12.48 -9.02
CA LEU A 81 8.20 13.63 -9.24
C LEU A 81 7.60 14.63 -10.23
N GLU A 82 7.01 14.15 -11.33
CA GLU A 82 6.32 14.97 -12.33
C GLU A 82 5.12 15.72 -11.73
N SER A 83 4.38 15.08 -10.82
CA SER A 83 3.27 15.71 -10.10
C SER A 83 3.70 16.83 -9.15
N LYS A 84 5.01 16.94 -8.89
CA LYS A 84 5.61 17.86 -7.90
C LYS A 84 5.13 17.62 -6.46
N SER A 85 4.53 16.48 -6.19
CA SER A 85 4.14 16.09 -4.84
C SER A 85 5.36 15.97 -3.92
N LYS A 86 5.19 16.32 -2.66
CA LYS A 86 6.21 16.15 -1.62
C LYS A 86 5.93 14.94 -0.73
N ALA A 87 4.80 14.27 -0.95
CA ALA A 87 4.39 13.09 -0.21
C ALA A 87 3.75 12.07 -1.14
N VAL A 88 3.96 10.80 -0.86
CA VAL A 88 3.27 9.67 -1.48
C VAL A 88 2.53 8.86 -0.43
N VAL A 89 1.31 8.46 -0.73
CA VAL A 89 0.51 7.52 0.06
C VAL A 89 0.44 6.21 -0.70
N ILE A 90 0.99 5.15 -0.16
CA ILE A 90 0.85 3.80 -0.71
C ILE A 90 -0.28 3.11 0.04
N THR A 91 -1.30 2.73 -0.68
CA THR A 91 -2.54 2.11 -0.19
C THR A 91 -3.00 1.03 -1.17
N GLY A 92 -4.23 0.59 -1.09
CA GLY A 92 -4.81 -0.25 -2.14
C GLY A 92 -5.52 -1.47 -1.62
N GLY A 93 -5.15 -2.65 -2.14
CA GLY A 93 -5.41 -3.93 -1.52
C GLY A 93 -4.69 -4.02 -0.18
N GLU A 94 -3.57 -4.74 -0.15
CA GLU A 94 -2.69 -4.73 1.04
C GLU A 94 -1.24 -4.49 0.60
N PRO A 95 -0.69 -3.28 0.82
CA PRO A 95 0.65 -2.94 0.36
C PRO A 95 1.76 -3.85 0.92
N LEU A 96 1.65 -4.29 2.19
CA LEU A 96 2.66 -5.13 2.82
C LEU A 96 2.69 -6.58 2.32
N GLN A 97 1.80 -6.97 1.39
CA GLN A 97 1.97 -8.21 0.63
C GLN A 97 3.18 -8.16 -0.31
N TYR A 98 3.67 -6.95 -0.60
CA TYR A 98 4.83 -6.69 -1.46
C TYR A 98 5.99 -6.16 -0.64
N ASN A 99 7.21 -6.37 -1.16
CA ASN A 99 8.39 -5.72 -0.59
C ASN A 99 8.40 -4.23 -0.99
N MET A 100 8.29 -3.36 0.01
CA MET A 100 8.27 -1.91 -0.17
C MET A 100 9.63 -1.23 0.03
N ASP A 101 10.70 -2.01 0.29
CA ASP A 101 12.02 -1.45 0.58
C ASP A 101 12.56 -0.66 -0.61
N TYR A 102 12.45 -1.22 -1.82
CA TYR A 102 13.01 -0.60 -3.02
C TYR A 102 12.34 0.75 -3.31
N ILE A 103 11.02 0.76 -3.46
CA ILE A 103 10.29 1.97 -3.84
C ILE A 103 10.40 3.09 -2.79
N THR A 104 10.34 2.73 -1.50
CA THR A 104 10.45 3.73 -0.43
C THR A 104 11.87 4.28 -0.31
N ALA A 105 12.91 3.49 -0.59
CA ALA A 105 14.28 3.99 -0.68
C ALA A 105 14.45 4.99 -1.83
N GLN A 106 13.82 4.75 -2.98
CA GLN A 106 13.82 5.71 -4.10
C GLN A 106 13.14 7.03 -3.72
N PHE A 107 11.97 6.99 -3.09
CA PHE A 107 11.29 8.19 -2.60
C PHE A 107 12.12 8.96 -1.58
N LYS A 108 12.72 8.26 -0.62
CA LYS A 108 13.59 8.88 0.38
C LYS A 108 14.79 9.59 -0.24
N ALA A 109 15.43 8.98 -1.25
CA ALA A 109 16.55 9.58 -1.99
C ALA A 109 16.14 10.87 -2.74
N LYS A 110 14.84 11.05 -3.04
CA LYS A 110 14.26 12.22 -3.70
C LYS A 110 13.61 13.21 -2.73
N ASN A 111 13.74 13.01 -1.41
CA ASN A 111 13.11 13.81 -0.36
C ASN A 111 11.58 13.86 -0.49
N ILE A 112 10.96 12.74 -0.88
CA ILE A 112 9.51 12.53 -0.87
C ILE A 112 9.14 11.80 0.42
N GLU A 113 8.20 12.35 1.19
CA GLU A 113 7.66 11.69 2.38
C GLU A 113 6.82 10.48 1.97
N THR A 114 6.95 9.39 2.72
CA THR A 114 6.29 8.12 2.43
C THR A 114 5.29 7.79 3.52
N PHE A 115 4.04 7.60 3.15
CA PHE A 115 2.95 7.19 4.02
C PHE A 115 2.39 5.85 3.54
N ILE A 116 1.99 5.00 4.48
CA ILE A 116 1.34 3.73 4.16
C ILE A 116 0.00 3.64 4.89
N GLU A 117 -1.00 3.11 4.19
CA GLU A 117 -2.25 2.62 4.77
C GLU A 117 -2.25 1.09 4.65
N THR A 118 -2.26 0.37 5.76
CA THR A 118 -2.13 -1.08 5.80
C THR A 118 -3.00 -1.71 6.88
N SER A 119 -3.43 -2.95 6.67
CA SER A 119 -4.02 -3.77 7.72
C SER A 119 -3.00 -4.21 8.78
N GLY A 120 -1.71 -4.17 8.44
CA GLY A 120 -0.62 -4.63 9.29
C GLY A 120 -0.49 -6.15 9.40
N ALA A 121 -1.23 -6.91 8.60
CA ALA A 121 -1.28 -8.37 8.68
C ALA A 121 -0.06 -9.08 8.06
N PHE A 122 0.82 -8.34 7.40
CA PHE A 122 2.02 -8.85 6.74
C PHE A 122 3.29 -8.19 7.31
N PRO A 123 4.48 -8.83 7.14
CA PRO A 123 5.74 -8.27 7.63
C PRO A 123 6.00 -6.86 7.12
N LEU A 124 6.45 -5.99 8.03
CA LEU A 124 6.70 -4.60 7.68
C LEU A 124 7.97 -4.47 6.85
N SER A 125 7.82 -4.02 5.63
CA SER A 125 8.91 -3.61 4.74
C SER A 125 8.77 -2.14 4.36
N GLY A 126 9.86 -1.51 3.92
CA GLY A 126 9.88 -0.12 3.53
C GLY A 126 10.30 0.86 4.63
N ASN A 127 10.67 2.07 4.19
CA ASN A 127 11.02 3.19 5.05
C ASN A 127 9.86 4.20 5.06
N TRP A 128 9.14 4.27 6.16
CA TRP A 128 7.91 5.07 6.27
C TRP A 128 8.10 6.28 7.18
N ASN A 129 7.62 7.43 6.73
CA ASN A 129 7.46 8.62 7.56
C ASN A 129 6.16 8.56 8.39
N TRP A 130 5.15 7.84 7.88
CA TRP A 130 3.87 7.67 8.56
C TRP A 130 3.26 6.31 8.26
N ILE A 131 2.88 5.59 9.28
CA ILE A 131 2.19 4.30 9.19
C ILE A 131 0.79 4.46 9.77
N CYS A 132 -0.22 4.45 8.91
CA CYS A 132 -1.63 4.34 9.28
C CYS A 132 -2.01 2.86 9.34
N LEU A 133 -2.16 2.33 10.55
CA LEU A 133 -2.59 0.96 10.78
C LEU A 133 -4.12 0.91 10.80
N SER A 134 -4.69 0.11 9.92
CA SER A 134 -6.13 -0.14 9.85
C SER A 134 -6.42 -1.63 10.12
N PRO A 135 -6.47 -2.07 11.38
CA PRO A 135 -6.59 -3.49 11.75
C PRO A 135 -7.90 -4.07 11.24
N LYS A 136 -7.87 -5.37 10.91
CA LYS A 136 -9.01 -6.10 10.38
C LYS A 136 -9.31 -7.33 11.24
N LYS A 137 -10.59 -7.60 11.51
CA LYS A 137 -11.01 -8.78 12.30
C LYS A 137 -10.68 -10.11 11.62
N THR A 138 -10.57 -10.12 10.30
CA THR A 138 -10.28 -11.33 9.50
C THR A 138 -8.82 -11.76 9.58
N MET A 139 -7.90 -10.82 9.82
CA MET A 139 -6.46 -11.07 9.87
C MET A 139 -5.80 -10.04 10.80
N ASN A 140 -5.33 -10.50 11.96
CA ASN A 140 -4.74 -9.62 12.96
C ASN A 140 -3.43 -9.00 12.49
N PRO A 141 -3.18 -7.72 12.82
CA PRO A 141 -1.88 -7.10 12.59
C PRO A 141 -0.75 -7.80 13.34
N LEU A 142 0.43 -7.77 12.73
CA LEU A 142 1.64 -8.27 13.39
C LEU A 142 2.11 -7.31 14.50
N PRO A 143 2.67 -7.83 15.62
CA PRO A 143 3.13 -7.02 16.74
C PRO A 143 4.13 -5.92 16.35
N GLU A 144 4.99 -6.19 15.38
CA GLU A 144 5.97 -5.21 14.87
C GLU A 144 5.33 -4.01 14.19
N VAL A 145 4.18 -4.20 13.52
CA VAL A 145 3.45 -3.11 12.86
C VAL A 145 2.74 -2.25 13.91
N TYR A 146 2.14 -2.88 14.91
CA TYR A 146 1.57 -2.15 16.06
C TYR A 146 2.61 -1.26 16.74
N ALA A 147 3.81 -1.78 16.97
CA ALA A 147 4.88 -1.05 17.66
C ALA A 147 5.38 0.19 16.88
N LYS A 148 5.19 0.21 15.56
CA LYS A 148 5.69 1.27 14.67
C LYS A 148 4.58 2.15 14.09
N ALA A 149 3.31 1.80 14.30
CA ALA A 149 2.18 2.58 13.82
C ALA A 149 2.16 3.98 14.44
N ASN A 150 1.93 4.98 13.61
CA ASN A 150 1.78 6.38 14.01
C ASN A 150 0.30 6.73 14.21
N GLU A 151 -0.60 6.01 13.55
CA GLU A 151 -2.03 6.27 13.51
C GLU A 151 -2.80 4.96 13.47
N LEU A 152 -3.95 4.94 14.13
CA LEU A 152 -4.89 3.82 14.11
C LEU A 152 -6.19 4.28 13.42
N LYS A 153 -6.54 3.61 12.31
CA LYS A 153 -7.80 3.81 11.58
C LYS A 153 -8.70 2.59 11.75
N VAL A 154 -9.75 2.71 12.55
CA VAL A 154 -10.71 1.62 12.80
C VAL A 154 -11.99 1.87 12.03
N ILE A 155 -12.40 0.90 11.23
CA ILE A 155 -13.68 0.95 10.53
C ILE A 155 -14.77 0.43 11.45
N ILE A 156 -15.73 1.29 11.76
CA ILE A 156 -16.90 0.95 12.55
C ILE A 156 -18.05 0.60 11.61
N TYR A 157 -18.37 -0.68 11.51
CA TYR A 157 -19.47 -1.18 10.70
C TYR A 157 -20.75 -1.33 11.52
N ASN A 158 -20.62 -1.72 12.79
CA ASN A 158 -21.72 -1.85 13.72
C ASN A 158 -21.23 -1.62 15.16
N LYS A 159 -22.19 -1.56 16.13
CA LYS A 159 -21.87 -1.25 17.53
C LYS A 159 -20.91 -2.22 18.22
N ASN A 160 -20.79 -3.47 17.75
CA ASN A 160 -19.86 -4.46 18.35
C ASN A 160 -18.41 -4.21 17.90
N ASP A 161 -18.17 -3.24 17.04
CA ASP A 161 -16.81 -2.85 16.61
C ASP A 161 -16.15 -1.85 17.58
N PHE A 162 -16.88 -1.46 18.65
CA PHE A 162 -16.35 -0.64 19.75
C PHE A 162 -15.81 -1.47 20.93
N ASP A 163 -16.06 -2.78 20.93
CA ASP A 163 -15.59 -3.74 21.94
C ASP A 163 -14.28 -4.41 21.48
#